data_9f6acf82978877dbe6178d7980e18548
#
_entry.id   9f6acf82978877dbe6178d7980e18548
#
_cell.length_a   1.000
_cell.length_b   1.000
_cell.length_c   1.000
_cell.angle_alpha   90.00
_cell.angle_beta   90.00
_cell.angle_gamma   90.00
#
_symmetry.space_group_name_H-M   'P 1'
#
loop_
_entity.id
_entity.type
_entity.pdbx_description
1 polymer ?
#
loop_
_entity_poly.entity_id
_entity_poly.type
_entity_poly.pdbx_seq_one_letter_code
_entity_poly.pdbx_strand_id
1 'polypeptide(L)' 'MAKKHKRKVALPTDRTGTPIRIGDVLEWEDGTRLRADILNWYGDDFWTAEDDNGEFSDNLGASIVVWRGKGKL' A
#
# COMPACT_ATOMS: atom_id res chain seq x y z
N MET A 1 -5.80 -30.09 -5.21
CA MET A 1 -5.76 -29.62 -5.04
C MET A 1 -5.38 -28.95 -4.92
N ALA A 2 -5.30 -28.70 -4.80
CA ALA A 2 -5.24 -27.88 -4.56
C ALA A 2 -4.82 -27.17 -4.62
N LYS A 3 -4.95 -26.86 -4.80
CA LYS A 3 -4.79 -26.09 -4.81
C LYS A 3 -4.57 -25.33 -4.69
N LYS A 4 -4.53 -25.06 -4.75
CA LYS A 4 -4.43 -24.35 -4.60
C LYS A 4 -4.30 -23.54 -4.51
N HIS A 5 -4.32 -23.21 -4.45
CA HIS A 5 -4.46 -22.41 -4.26
C HIS A 5 -3.88 -21.48 -4.21
N LYS A 6 -3.98 -20.82 -4.64
CA LYS A 6 -3.55 -19.78 -4.53
C LYS A 6 -4.39 -18.90 -3.93
N ARG A 7 -4.16 -18.46 -2.85
CA ARG A 7 -4.91 -17.52 -2.24
C ARG A 7 -4.62 -16.21 -2.73
N LYS A 8 -5.56 -15.39 -3.06
CA LYS A 8 -5.37 -14.05 -3.42
C LYS A 8 -5.23 -13.23 -2.24
N VAL A 9 -4.25 -12.41 -2.15
CA VAL A 9 -4.06 -11.47 -1.05
C VAL A 9 -4.66 -10.13 -1.48
N ALA A 10 -5.57 -9.61 -0.68
CA ALA A 10 -6.20 -8.33 -0.98
C ALA A 10 -5.18 -7.21 -0.85
N LEU A 11 -5.35 -6.17 -1.64
CA LEU A 11 -4.50 -4.99 -1.51
C LEU A 11 -4.68 -4.36 -0.14
N PRO A 12 -3.68 -3.66 0.36
CA PRO A 12 -3.85 -2.92 1.61
C PRO A 12 -4.84 -1.80 1.41
N THR A 13 -5.49 -1.38 2.47
CA THR A 13 -6.43 -0.28 2.40
C THR A 13 -5.94 0.84 3.30
N ASP A 14 -6.33 2.06 2.93
CA ASP A 14 -6.02 3.21 3.77
C ASP A 14 -7.05 3.32 4.89
N ARG A 15 -6.99 4.42 5.65
CA ARG A 15 -7.87 4.59 6.80
C ARG A 15 -9.34 4.63 6.43
N THR A 16 -9.65 5.02 5.21
CA THR A 16 -11.03 5.12 4.76
C THR A 16 -11.54 3.86 4.09
N GLY A 17 -10.67 2.83 3.97
CA GLY A 17 -11.03 1.60 3.29
C GLY A 17 -10.74 1.63 1.80
N THR A 18 -10.07 2.66 1.31
CA THR A 18 -9.72 2.75 -0.11
C THR A 18 -8.52 1.87 -0.38
N PRO A 19 -8.58 0.99 -1.39
CA PRO A 19 -7.42 0.15 -1.71
C PRO A 19 -6.24 1.01 -2.18
N ILE A 20 -5.08 0.69 -1.68
CA ILE A 20 -3.84 1.38 -2.05
C ILE A 20 -3.22 0.65 -3.21
N ARG A 21 -2.83 1.40 -4.23
CA ARG A 21 -2.23 0.83 -5.43
C ARG A 21 -0.89 1.48 -5.69
N ILE A 22 -0.08 0.80 -6.46
CA ILE A 22 1.23 1.34 -6.81
C ILE A 22 1.05 2.67 -7.51
N GLY A 23 1.81 3.66 -7.09
CA GLY A 23 1.74 5.02 -7.59
C GLY A 23 0.94 5.97 -6.73
N ASP A 24 0.17 5.45 -5.79
CA ASP A 24 -0.63 6.30 -4.91
C ASP A 24 0.27 7.03 -3.93
N VAL A 25 -0.10 8.24 -3.57
CA VAL A 25 0.58 9.00 -2.53
C VAL A 25 -0.26 8.90 -1.28
N LEU A 26 0.37 8.50 -0.19
CA LEU A 26 -0.25 8.32 1.10
C LEU A 26 0.13 9.45 2.01
N GLU A 27 -0.79 9.89 2.85
CA GLU A 27 -0.52 10.93 3.83
C GLU A 27 -1.01 10.49 5.19
N TRP A 28 -0.20 10.71 6.20
CA TRP A 28 -0.54 10.40 7.58
C TRP A 28 -0.95 11.67 8.30
N GLU A 29 -1.53 11.51 9.48
CA GLU A 29 -2.05 12.65 10.23
C GLU A 29 -1.01 13.70 10.56
N ASP A 30 0.23 13.32 10.71
CA ASP A 30 1.29 14.26 11.03
C ASP A 30 1.79 15.00 9.79
N GLY A 31 1.17 14.77 8.65
CA GLY A 31 1.56 15.44 7.42
C GLY A 31 2.63 14.71 6.60
N THR A 32 3.11 13.59 7.11
CA THR A 32 4.09 12.80 6.38
C THR A 32 3.44 12.21 5.14
N ARG A 33 4.16 12.17 4.04
CA ARG A 33 3.68 11.58 2.81
C ARG A 33 4.67 10.58 2.27
N LEU A 34 4.14 9.59 1.56
CA LEU A 34 4.95 8.56 0.95
C LEU A 34 4.28 8.11 -0.34
N ARG A 35 5.03 8.05 -1.42
CA ARG A 35 4.49 7.49 -2.65
C ARG A 35 4.74 5.99 -2.64
N ALA A 36 3.72 5.23 -2.89
CA ALA A 36 3.81 3.78 -2.87
C ALA A 36 4.30 3.28 -4.22
N ASP A 37 5.59 3.38 -4.45
CA ASP A 37 6.18 2.88 -5.68
C ASP A 37 6.29 1.36 -5.65
N ILE A 38 6.43 0.80 -4.47
CA ILE A 38 6.54 -0.63 -4.27
C ILE A 38 5.61 -1.00 -3.13
N LEU A 39 4.84 -2.06 -3.31
CA LEU A 39 4.02 -2.61 -2.25
C LEU A 39 4.50 -4.03 -1.99
N ASN A 40 4.85 -4.32 -0.76
CA ASN A 40 5.33 -5.64 -0.38
C ASN A 40 4.43 -6.25 0.67
N TRP A 41 4.15 -7.54 0.50
CA TRP A 41 3.39 -8.31 1.48
C TRP A 41 4.37 -9.17 2.25
N TYR A 42 4.38 -9.02 3.56
CA TYR A 42 5.31 -9.73 4.40
C TYR A 42 4.64 -10.83 5.21
N GLY A 43 5.11 -12.04 4.99
CA GLY A 43 4.62 -13.18 5.72
C GLY A 43 3.14 -13.31 5.51
N ASP A 44 2.40 -13.38 6.58
CA ASP A 44 0.98 -13.51 6.50
C ASP A 44 0.29 -12.30 7.07
N ASP A 45 1.06 -11.26 7.40
CA ASP A 45 0.54 -10.30 8.31
C ASP A 45 0.33 -8.91 7.80
N PHE A 46 1.21 -8.38 7.00
CA PHE A 46 1.09 -6.95 6.75
C PHE A 46 1.75 -6.55 5.45
N TRP A 47 1.34 -5.39 4.99
CA TRP A 47 1.89 -4.76 3.81
C TRP A 47 2.81 -3.62 4.19
N THR A 48 3.79 -3.35 3.34
CA THR A 48 4.57 -2.12 3.43
C THR A 48 4.49 -1.40 2.09
N ALA A 49 4.65 -0.10 2.13
CA ALA A 49 4.79 0.72 0.94
C ALA A 49 6.16 1.36 0.99
N GLU A 50 6.79 1.46 -0.14
CA GLU A 50 8.16 2.00 -0.21
C GLU A 50 8.26 2.88 -1.44
N ASP A 51 8.97 4.00 -1.34
CA ASP A 51 9.21 4.84 -2.50
C ASP A 51 10.56 4.50 -3.12
N ASP A 52 10.92 5.17 -4.19
CA ASP A 52 12.15 4.87 -4.90
C ASP A 52 13.39 5.42 -4.21
N ASN A 53 13.23 6.13 -3.09
CA ASN A 53 14.36 6.59 -2.30
C ASN A 53 14.62 5.68 -1.11
N GLY A 54 13.85 4.61 -0.97
CA GLY A 54 14.02 3.68 0.14
C GLY A 54 13.25 4.03 1.39
N GLU A 55 12.44 5.10 1.35
CA GLU A 55 11.58 5.42 2.48
C GLU A 55 10.43 4.43 2.47
N PHE A 56 10.04 3.96 3.63
CA PHE A 56 8.95 3.00 3.67
C PHE A 56 8.12 3.15 4.93
N SER A 57 6.94 2.55 4.90
CA SER A 57 6.06 2.50 6.05
C SER A 57 5.30 1.19 6.05
N ASP A 58 5.05 0.68 7.23
CA ASP A 58 4.19 -0.48 7.40
C ASP A 58 2.84 -0.10 8.03
N ASN A 59 2.61 1.19 8.25
CA ASN A 59 1.40 1.64 8.91
C ASN A 59 0.40 2.21 7.90
N LEU A 60 0.08 1.40 6.90
CA LEU A 60 -0.71 1.88 5.78
C LEU A 60 -2.15 2.14 6.15
N GLY A 61 -2.66 1.42 7.14
CA GLY A 61 -4.04 1.60 7.56
C GLY A 61 -4.32 2.92 8.26
N ALA A 62 -3.27 3.65 8.61
CA ALA A 62 -3.44 4.97 9.23
C ALA A 62 -3.31 6.11 8.22
N SER A 63 -3.02 5.78 6.96
CA SER A 63 -2.82 6.79 5.93
C SER A 63 -4.10 7.06 5.17
N ILE A 64 -4.07 8.09 4.34
CA ILE A 64 -5.14 8.37 3.40
C ILE A 64 -4.49 8.53 2.03
N VAL A 65 -5.08 7.93 1.02
CA VAL A 65 -4.63 8.13 -0.34
C VAL A 65 -5.06 9.53 -0.75
N VAL A 66 -4.08 10.43 -0.90
CA VAL A 66 -4.37 11.83 -1.23
C VAL A 66 -4.16 12.12 -2.69
N TRP A 67 -3.50 11.22 -3.42
CA TRP A 67 -3.27 11.40 -4.84
C TRP A 67 -3.08 10.05 -5.49
N ARG A 68 -3.79 9.83 -6.58
CA ARG A 68 -3.64 8.61 -7.33
C ARG A 68 -2.58 8.83 -8.39
N GLY A 69 -1.62 8.01 -8.41
CA GLY A 69 -0.56 8.10 -9.34
C GLY A 69 -1.08 7.92 -10.73
N LYS A 70 -0.33 8.16 -11.73
CA LYS A 70 -0.69 8.09 -12.96
C LYS A 70 -1.25 6.90 -13.27
N GLY A 71 -1.29 6.24 -12.61
CA GLY A 71 -2.08 5.16 -12.77
C GLY A 71 -2.10 4.52 -14.06
N LYS A 72 -1.75 4.69 -14.51
CA LYS A 72 -2.07 4.30 -15.19
C LYS A 72 -2.27 3.54 -15.52
N LEU A 73 -2.25 3.56 -15.68
CA LEU A 73 -2.59 3.06 -15.68
C LEU A 73 -2.70 2.59 -16.01
#